data_6e80eac831a302e85e156f917af23cb6
#
_entry.id   6e80eac831a302e85e156f917af23cb6
#
_cell.length_a   1.000
_cell.length_b   1.000
_cell.length_c   1.000
_cell.angle_alpha   90.00
_cell.angle_beta   90.00
_cell.angle_gamma   90.00
#
_symmetry.space_group_name_H-M   'P 1'
#
loop_
_entity.id
_entity.type
_entity.pdbx_description
1 polymer ?
#
loop_
_entity_poly.entity_id
_entity_poly.type
_entity_poly.pdbx_seq_one_letter_code
_entity_poly.pdbx_strand_id
1 'polypeptide(L)'
;MKKIIGWIIGLCLLAGGATVCAIRWEAWFGNPPEPEWTGEKITHQFMTMNNDSVLRALQRDTLSFLLVGDIHNSLTNDQMAALSERHSDIQFWAQMGDWMERPYMYYEQMMYQSLLGTRLDSLPIITIPGNHEYLKGVVKTLPEHWKTIFPNPQNGPARFLGTTYYVDFSHLRLIALDTDGLHRISDYTQVAFWLKRTLRDAGKKFTIVMMHHPVYSTAEGRFNPFIWLAFHGAMREADVVFSGHDHNYARHTEHYKARFWKKEEPTIFIGTNASTKKYPVKENNKYESSLSGEPVYEYILVTPTTLNISTYNLHSGEIIDDVEIVR
;
A
#
# COMPACT_ATOMS: atom_id res chain seq x y z
N MET A 1 57.13 -19.66 -8.62
CA MET A 1 56.66 -18.67 -7.67
C MET A 1 55.53 -17.76 -8.23
N LYS A 2 55.72 -17.03 -9.32
CA LYS A 2 54.68 -16.11 -9.84
C LYS A 2 53.32 -16.76 -10.15
N LYS A 3 53.30 -18.01 -10.66
CA LYS A 3 52.02 -18.72 -10.93
C LYS A 3 51.30 -19.15 -9.62
N ILE A 4 52.03 -19.56 -8.60
CA ILE A 4 51.48 -19.95 -7.31
C ILE A 4 50.87 -18.74 -6.60
N ILE A 5 51.54 -17.59 -6.64
CA ILE A 5 51.00 -16.32 -6.09
C ILE A 5 49.75 -15.90 -6.80
N GLY A 6 49.67 -16.05 -8.13
CA GLY A 6 48.45 -15.74 -8.88
C GLY A 6 47.25 -16.63 -8.48
N TRP A 7 47.48 -17.92 -8.20
CA TRP A 7 46.46 -18.83 -7.73
C TRP A 7 45.99 -18.50 -6.28
N ILE A 8 46.90 -18.14 -5.42
CA ILE A 8 46.57 -17.72 -4.04
C ILE A 8 45.74 -16.43 -4.03
N ILE A 9 46.12 -15.44 -4.85
CA ILE A 9 45.37 -14.19 -4.98
C ILE A 9 43.97 -14.46 -5.58
N GLY A 10 43.89 -15.31 -6.60
CA GLY A 10 42.61 -15.73 -7.20
C GLY A 10 41.71 -16.43 -6.19
N LEU A 11 42.25 -17.34 -5.37
CA LEU A 11 41.49 -18.02 -4.32
C LEU A 11 41.05 -17.06 -3.20
N CYS A 12 41.90 -16.10 -2.79
CA CYS A 12 41.54 -15.08 -1.82
C CYS A 12 40.44 -14.12 -2.36
N LEU A 13 40.50 -13.77 -3.63
CA LEU A 13 39.46 -12.95 -4.26
C LEU A 13 38.15 -13.72 -4.38
N LEU A 14 38.19 -15.01 -4.71
CA LEU A 14 37.01 -15.87 -4.76
C LEU A 14 36.42 -16.07 -3.35
N ALA A 15 37.27 -16.33 -2.34
CA ALA A 15 36.83 -16.47 -0.96
C ALA A 15 36.26 -15.14 -0.41
N GLY A 16 36.94 -14.03 -0.68
CA GLY A 16 36.46 -12.69 -0.32
C GLY A 16 35.15 -12.33 -1.01
N GLY A 17 35.04 -12.62 -2.32
CA GLY A 17 33.81 -12.45 -3.08
C GLY A 17 32.67 -13.30 -2.54
N ALA A 18 32.92 -14.57 -2.22
CA ALA A 18 31.94 -15.47 -1.61
C ALA A 18 31.48 -14.97 -0.24
N THR A 19 32.40 -14.49 0.59
CA THR A 19 32.07 -13.94 1.91
C THR A 19 31.24 -12.65 1.78
N VAL A 20 31.59 -11.74 0.88
CA VAL A 20 30.83 -10.52 0.62
C VAL A 20 29.43 -10.86 0.04
N CYS A 21 29.34 -11.87 -0.84
CA CYS A 21 28.05 -12.35 -1.34
C CYS A 21 27.22 -12.98 -0.22
N ALA A 22 27.82 -13.77 0.66
CA ALA A 22 27.11 -14.37 1.80
C ALA A 22 26.60 -13.30 2.78
N ILE A 23 27.45 -12.33 3.16
CA ILE A 23 27.05 -11.22 4.03
C ILE A 23 25.96 -10.38 3.39
N ARG A 24 26.06 -10.07 2.10
CA ARG A 24 25.00 -9.36 1.38
C ARG A 24 23.74 -10.22 1.23
N TRP A 25 23.88 -11.52 1.02
CA TRP A 25 22.77 -12.46 0.95
C TRP A 25 22.00 -12.48 2.28
N GLU A 26 22.66 -12.64 3.42
CA GLU A 26 22.02 -12.59 4.74
C GLU A 26 21.35 -11.24 5.02
N ALA A 27 22.00 -10.13 4.65
CA ALA A 27 21.41 -8.79 4.82
C ALA A 27 20.19 -8.54 3.95
N TRP A 28 20.13 -9.16 2.77
CA TRP A 28 19.06 -8.95 1.80
C TRP A 28 17.94 -9.99 1.90
N PHE A 29 18.28 -11.24 2.25
CA PHE A 29 17.37 -12.38 2.25
C PHE A 29 17.19 -13.01 3.65
N GLY A 30 18.00 -12.64 4.61
CA GLY A 30 17.90 -13.13 5.98
C GLY A 30 16.69 -12.54 6.69
N ASN A 31 15.95 -13.40 7.37
CA ASN A 31 14.94 -12.96 8.31
C ASN A 31 15.57 -12.96 9.71
N PRO A 32 15.58 -11.82 10.43
CA PRO A 32 16.06 -11.82 11.81
C PRO A 32 15.16 -12.72 12.67
N PRO A 33 15.65 -13.21 13.82
CA PRO A 33 14.85 -14.00 14.72
C PRO A 33 13.60 -13.24 15.15
N GLU A 34 12.50 -13.97 15.30
CA GLU A 34 11.24 -13.43 15.81
C GLU A 34 11.39 -13.08 17.30
N PRO A 35 11.00 -11.88 17.74
CA PRO A 35 10.92 -11.57 19.16
C PRO A 35 9.89 -12.46 19.85
N GLU A 36 10.14 -12.81 21.12
CA GLU A 36 9.21 -13.60 21.92
C GLU A 36 7.99 -12.74 22.33
N TRP A 37 6.81 -13.27 22.10
CA TRP A 37 5.57 -12.66 22.60
C TRP A 37 5.22 -13.24 23.97
N THR A 38 5.22 -12.41 25.00
CA THR A 38 4.97 -12.83 26.40
C THR A 38 3.54 -12.48 26.87
N GLY A 39 2.76 -11.77 26.07
CA GLY A 39 1.38 -11.42 26.38
C GLY A 39 0.37 -12.52 26.04
N GLU A 40 -0.89 -12.29 26.38
CA GLU A 40 -2.00 -13.10 25.90
C GLU A 40 -2.08 -13.03 24.36
N LYS A 41 -2.29 -14.17 23.71
CA LYS A 41 -2.44 -14.22 22.26
C LYS A 41 -3.84 -13.80 21.86
N ILE A 42 -3.92 -12.74 21.08
CA ILE A 42 -5.14 -12.28 20.45
C ILE A 42 -5.26 -13.02 19.11
N THR A 43 -6.40 -13.67 18.88
CA THR A 43 -6.77 -14.18 17.56
C THR A 43 -7.89 -13.33 17.02
N HIS A 44 -7.67 -12.70 15.87
CA HIS A 44 -8.63 -11.80 15.26
C HIS A 44 -8.75 -12.08 13.77
N GLN A 45 -9.95 -11.94 13.25
CA GLN A 45 -10.23 -11.94 11.81
C GLN A 45 -11.02 -10.67 11.50
N PHE A 46 -10.44 -9.83 10.67
CA PHE A 46 -11.07 -8.57 10.31
C PHE A 46 -12.30 -8.77 9.42
N MET A 47 -13.28 -7.93 9.61
CA MET A 47 -14.41 -7.80 8.69
C MET A 47 -13.90 -7.17 7.38
N THR A 48 -14.06 -7.86 6.27
CA THR A 48 -13.63 -7.38 4.94
C THR A 48 -14.80 -7.29 3.97
N MET A 49 -14.54 -6.75 2.80
CA MET A 49 -15.54 -6.59 1.72
C MET A 49 -15.88 -7.91 1.00
N ASN A 50 -15.35 -9.05 1.44
CA ASN A 50 -15.77 -10.37 0.97
C ASN A 50 -17.10 -10.83 1.59
N ASN A 51 -17.66 -10.05 2.50
CA ASN A 51 -18.95 -10.29 3.13
C ASN A 51 -20.04 -9.51 2.39
N ASP A 52 -20.94 -10.23 1.73
CA ASP A 52 -22.05 -9.65 0.94
C ASP A 52 -22.99 -8.74 1.75
N SER A 53 -23.18 -9.03 3.04
CA SER A 53 -24.03 -8.18 3.91
C SER A 53 -23.36 -6.85 4.18
N VAL A 54 -22.04 -6.86 4.43
CA VAL A 54 -21.21 -5.65 4.59
C VAL A 54 -21.26 -4.83 3.31
N LEU A 55 -21.00 -5.47 2.18
CA LEU A 55 -20.95 -4.79 0.90
C LEU A 55 -22.31 -4.19 0.52
N ARG A 56 -23.44 -4.90 0.80
CA ARG A 56 -24.78 -4.34 0.61
C ARG A 56 -25.07 -3.13 1.50
N ALA A 57 -24.61 -3.15 2.75
CA ALA A 57 -24.81 -2.04 3.69
C ALA A 57 -24.03 -0.78 3.28
N LEU A 58 -22.99 -0.94 2.49
CA LEU A 58 -22.14 0.13 1.97
C LEU A 58 -22.54 0.64 0.57
N GLN A 59 -23.61 0.11 -0.03
CA GLN A 59 -24.19 0.66 -1.27
C GLN A 59 -25.04 1.88 -0.96
N ARG A 60 -24.39 3.05 -0.85
CA ARG A 60 -24.98 4.33 -0.46
C ARG A 60 -24.66 5.41 -1.47
N ASP A 61 -25.44 6.48 -1.50
CA ASP A 61 -25.17 7.66 -2.33
C ASP A 61 -23.98 8.46 -1.79
N THR A 62 -23.79 8.45 -0.48
CA THR A 62 -22.63 9.08 0.16
C THR A 62 -21.84 8.02 0.92
N LEU A 63 -20.55 7.93 0.63
CA LEU A 63 -19.64 6.98 1.21
C LEU A 63 -18.41 7.73 1.75
N SER A 64 -18.08 7.54 3.03
CA SER A 64 -16.88 8.10 3.65
C SER A 64 -16.01 7.02 4.26
N PHE A 65 -14.69 7.18 4.16
CA PHE A 65 -13.73 6.24 4.73
C PHE A 65 -12.38 6.90 4.98
N LEU A 66 -11.58 6.26 5.86
CA LEU A 66 -10.18 6.62 6.05
C LEU A 66 -9.29 5.75 5.17
N LEU A 67 -8.20 6.34 4.70
CA LEU A 67 -7.09 5.64 4.08
C LEU A 67 -5.83 5.94 4.89
N VAL A 68 -5.14 4.87 5.30
CA VAL A 68 -3.96 4.94 6.17
C VAL A 68 -2.81 4.23 5.47
N GLY A 69 -1.69 4.91 5.31
CA GLY A 69 -0.48 4.36 4.70
C GLY A 69 0.31 3.44 5.63
N ASP A 70 1.61 3.39 5.41
CA ASP A 70 2.54 2.60 6.21
C ASP A 70 2.42 2.93 7.71
N ILE A 71 2.20 1.93 8.56
CA ILE A 71 2.06 2.09 10.01
C ILE A 71 3.30 1.57 10.76
N HIS A 72 3.87 0.43 10.35
CA HIS A 72 5.04 -0.22 10.95
C HIS A 72 4.94 -0.42 12.46
N ASN A 73 3.77 -0.80 12.97
CA ASN A 73 3.49 -0.91 14.40
C ASN A 73 3.84 0.37 15.23
N SER A 74 3.89 1.53 14.59
CA SER A 74 4.29 2.79 15.24
C SER A 74 3.13 3.58 15.84
N LEU A 75 1.88 3.20 15.55
CA LEU A 75 0.69 3.84 16.11
C LEU A 75 0.19 3.10 17.35
N THR A 76 -0.06 3.87 18.40
CA THR A 76 -0.65 3.36 19.63
C THR A 76 -2.15 3.16 19.51
N ASN A 77 -2.74 2.45 20.47
CA ASN A 77 -4.19 2.29 20.56
C ASN A 77 -4.92 3.64 20.64
N ASP A 78 -4.42 4.57 21.47
CA ASP A 78 -5.02 5.92 21.60
C ASP A 78 -4.99 6.70 20.26
N GLN A 79 -3.91 6.57 19.50
CA GLN A 79 -3.81 7.21 18.18
C GLN A 79 -4.80 6.60 17.17
N MET A 80 -4.94 5.27 17.15
CA MET A 80 -5.92 4.60 16.29
C MET A 80 -7.36 4.93 16.71
N ALA A 81 -7.64 5.04 18.01
CA ALA A 81 -8.93 5.49 18.51
C ALA A 81 -9.24 6.94 18.06
N ALA A 82 -8.28 7.85 18.23
CA ALA A 82 -8.42 9.25 17.85
C ALA A 82 -8.72 9.44 16.35
N LEU A 83 -8.16 8.60 15.46
CA LEU A 83 -8.48 8.64 14.02
C LEU A 83 -9.98 8.42 13.78
N SER A 84 -10.55 7.39 14.39
CA SER A 84 -11.95 7.04 14.21
C SER A 84 -12.92 7.99 14.91
N GLU A 85 -12.52 8.58 16.03
CA GLU A 85 -13.34 9.56 16.77
C GLU A 85 -13.40 10.89 16.04
N ARG A 86 -12.30 11.32 15.42
CA ARG A 86 -12.25 12.55 14.62
C ARG A 86 -13.18 12.50 13.41
N HIS A 87 -13.37 11.31 12.84
CA HIS A 87 -14.24 11.08 11.69
C HIS A 87 -15.31 10.03 12.01
N SER A 88 -16.27 10.42 12.83
CA SER A 88 -17.32 9.50 13.31
C SER A 88 -18.33 9.04 12.25
N ASP A 89 -18.27 9.60 11.04
CA ASP A 89 -19.16 9.30 9.90
C ASP A 89 -18.60 8.22 8.95
N ILE A 90 -17.33 7.80 9.13
CA ILE A 90 -16.75 6.77 8.28
C ILE A 90 -17.48 5.43 8.38
N GLN A 91 -17.60 4.74 7.25
CA GLN A 91 -18.28 3.47 7.17
C GLN A 91 -17.31 2.27 7.07
N PHE A 92 -16.09 2.50 6.63
CA PHE A 92 -15.00 1.54 6.60
C PHE A 92 -13.66 2.29 6.61
N TRP A 93 -12.56 1.57 6.57
CA TRP A 93 -11.24 2.15 6.40
C TRP A 93 -10.36 1.28 5.49
N ALA A 94 -9.30 1.86 4.97
CA ALA A 94 -8.37 1.22 4.06
C ALA A 94 -6.94 1.35 4.57
N GLN A 95 -6.14 0.29 4.44
CA GLN A 95 -4.76 0.23 4.87
C GLN A 95 -3.86 -0.27 3.72
N MET A 96 -2.75 0.44 3.46
CA MET A 96 -1.98 0.29 2.22
C MET A 96 -0.70 -0.53 2.33
N GLY A 97 -0.68 -1.53 3.21
CA GLY A 97 0.51 -2.36 3.44
C GLY A 97 1.50 -1.74 4.43
N ASP A 98 2.51 -2.52 4.81
CA ASP A 98 3.47 -2.16 5.83
C ASP A 98 2.81 -1.72 7.15
N TRP A 99 1.76 -2.45 7.54
CA TRP A 99 1.16 -2.27 8.86
C TRP A 99 2.06 -2.83 9.95
N MET A 100 2.61 -4.02 9.69
CA MET A 100 3.57 -4.66 10.58
C MET A 100 5.01 -4.27 10.21
N GLU A 101 5.89 -4.23 11.20
CA GLU A 101 7.33 -4.05 10.94
C GLU A 101 7.95 -5.31 10.30
N ARG A 102 7.38 -6.50 10.56
CA ARG A 102 7.79 -7.78 9.98
C ARG A 102 6.63 -8.79 10.02
N PRO A 103 6.65 -9.82 9.15
CA PRO A 103 5.58 -10.79 9.02
C PRO A 103 5.63 -11.88 10.11
N TYR A 104 5.76 -11.48 11.37
CA TYR A 104 5.87 -12.37 12.53
C TYR A 104 4.74 -12.16 13.51
N MET A 105 4.41 -13.21 14.26
CA MET A 105 3.35 -13.20 15.27
C MET A 105 3.52 -12.05 16.28
N TYR A 106 4.75 -11.73 16.69
CA TYR A 106 5.02 -10.61 17.59
C TYR A 106 4.43 -9.29 17.08
N TYR A 107 4.71 -8.94 15.82
CA TYR A 107 4.24 -7.70 15.21
C TYR A 107 2.75 -7.74 14.86
N GLU A 108 2.22 -8.93 14.56
CA GLU A 108 0.79 -9.16 14.39
C GLU A 108 0.03 -8.91 15.71
N GLN A 109 0.54 -9.39 16.84
CA GLN A 109 -0.07 -9.11 18.14
C GLN A 109 -0.04 -7.62 18.50
N MET A 110 1.04 -6.91 18.17
CA MET A 110 1.10 -5.45 18.31
C MET A 110 0.05 -4.75 17.42
N MET A 111 -0.15 -5.25 16.22
CA MET A 111 -1.19 -4.75 15.31
C MET A 111 -2.60 -4.90 15.93
N TYR A 112 -2.93 -6.07 16.45
CA TYR A 112 -4.22 -6.27 17.11
C TYR A 112 -4.38 -5.38 18.33
N GLN A 113 -3.35 -5.26 19.17
CA GLN A 113 -3.40 -4.40 20.35
C GLN A 113 -3.62 -2.93 20.00
N SER A 114 -3.08 -2.45 18.88
CA SER A 114 -3.28 -1.06 18.46
C SER A 114 -4.73 -0.76 18.07
N LEU A 115 -5.51 -1.77 17.73
CA LEU A 115 -6.92 -1.63 17.35
C LEU A 115 -7.92 -2.02 18.42
N LEU A 116 -7.52 -2.87 19.36
CA LEU A 116 -8.44 -3.52 20.30
C LEU A 116 -9.34 -2.50 21.04
N GLY A 117 -10.65 -2.64 20.85
CA GLY A 117 -11.64 -1.78 21.47
C GLY A 117 -11.78 -0.40 20.82
N THR A 118 -11.04 -0.07 19.78
CA THR A 118 -11.27 1.14 19.00
C THR A 118 -12.46 0.94 18.04
N ARG A 119 -13.01 2.02 17.52
CA ARG A 119 -14.07 1.93 16.51
C ARG A 119 -13.56 1.28 15.21
N LEU A 120 -12.29 1.48 14.84
CA LEU A 120 -11.68 0.87 13.64
C LEU A 120 -11.69 -0.67 13.71
N ASP A 121 -11.57 -1.25 14.91
CA ASP A 121 -11.66 -2.70 15.13
C ASP A 121 -13.01 -3.29 14.70
N SER A 122 -14.09 -2.52 14.83
CA SER A 122 -15.46 -2.91 14.49
C SER A 122 -15.87 -2.55 13.06
N LEU A 123 -15.09 -1.76 12.33
CA LEU A 123 -15.39 -1.34 10.97
C LEU A 123 -14.81 -2.32 9.94
N PRO A 124 -15.46 -2.47 8.77
CA PRO A 124 -14.87 -3.19 7.67
C PRO A 124 -13.56 -2.56 7.21
N ILE A 125 -12.61 -3.40 6.77
CA ILE A 125 -11.33 -2.97 6.24
C ILE A 125 -11.13 -3.42 4.79
N ILE A 126 -10.43 -2.58 4.02
CA ILE A 126 -9.80 -2.92 2.74
C ILE A 126 -8.30 -2.85 2.96
N THR A 127 -7.55 -3.92 2.67
CA THR A 127 -6.10 -3.93 2.89
C THR A 127 -5.35 -4.68 1.79
N ILE A 128 -4.12 -4.27 1.57
CA ILE A 128 -3.14 -4.93 0.72
C ILE A 128 -1.89 -5.24 1.55
N PRO A 129 -1.11 -6.25 1.21
CA PRO A 129 0.20 -6.43 1.83
C PRO A 129 1.21 -5.43 1.26
N GLY A 130 2.09 -4.91 2.11
CA GLY A 130 3.32 -4.21 1.73
C GLY A 130 4.54 -5.14 1.81
N ASN A 131 5.74 -4.59 1.67
CA ASN A 131 6.95 -5.41 1.66
C ASN A 131 7.33 -5.97 3.04
N HIS A 132 6.82 -5.38 4.10
CA HIS A 132 7.04 -5.84 5.48
C HIS A 132 6.10 -6.98 5.90
N GLU A 133 5.01 -7.23 5.17
CA GLU A 133 4.17 -8.41 5.34
C GLU A 133 4.73 -9.67 4.67
N TYR A 134 5.78 -9.54 3.83
CA TYR A 134 6.40 -10.66 3.15
C TYR A 134 7.67 -11.17 3.86
N LEU A 135 7.78 -12.47 4.04
CA LEU A 135 9.04 -13.12 4.42
C LEU A 135 10.07 -12.91 3.31
N LYS A 136 11.27 -12.50 3.71
CA LYS A 136 12.39 -12.36 2.79
C LYS A 136 12.91 -13.74 2.38
N GLY A 137 13.29 -13.88 1.12
CA GLY A 137 13.85 -15.10 0.55
C GLY A 137 14.24 -14.86 -0.92
N VAL A 138 14.66 -15.90 -1.62
CA VAL A 138 14.89 -15.85 -3.09
C VAL A 138 13.60 -15.45 -3.81
N VAL A 139 12.47 -15.96 -3.29
CA VAL A 139 11.12 -15.51 -3.65
C VAL A 139 10.46 -15.08 -2.35
N LYS A 140 10.00 -13.85 -2.31
CA LYS A 140 9.24 -13.35 -1.16
C LYS A 140 7.95 -14.17 -0.99
N THR A 141 7.59 -14.49 0.22
CA THR A 141 6.41 -15.32 0.52
C THR A 141 5.52 -14.59 1.53
N LEU A 142 4.27 -14.36 1.16
CA LEU A 142 3.27 -13.89 2.10
C LEU A 142 2.86 -15.06 2.98
N PRO A 143 2.91 -14.94 4.33
CA PRO A 143 2.45 -15.99 5.22
C PRO A 143 0.97 -16.34 4.98
N GLU A 144 0.63 -17.63 5.04
CA GLU A 144 -0.76 -18.08 4.79
C GLU A 144 -1.77 -17.47 5.79
N HIS A 145 -1.34 -17.26 7.03
CA HIS A 145 -2.21 -16.66 8.06
C HIS A 145 -2.66 -15.25 7.70
N TRP A 146 -1.91 -14.47 6.90
CA TRP A 146 -2.32 -13.15 6.47
C TRP A 146 -3.70 -13.16 5.77
N LYS A 147 -3.93 -14.15 4.88
CA LYS A 147 -5.24 -14.32 4.22
C LYS A 147 -6.35 -14.80 5.16
N THR A 148 -5.98 -15.42 6.26
CA THR A 148 -6.94 -15.82 7.31
C THR A 148 -7.36 -14.60 8.13
N ILE A 149 -6.41 -13.73 8.45
CA ILE A 149 -6.66 -12.46 9.16
C ILE A 149 -7.50 -11.52 8.29
N PHE A 150 -7.16 -11.42 7.00
CA PHE A 150 -7.83 -10.56 6.03
C PHE A 150 -8.46 -11.40 4.90
N PRO A 151 -9.66 -11.93 5.11
CA PRO A 151 -10.37 -12.70 4.07
C PRO A 151 -10.94 -11.78 2.98
N ASN A 152 -10.06 -11.19 2.19
CA ASN A 152 -10.39 -10.23 1.15
C ASN A 152 -11.11 -10.85 -0.07
N PRO A 153 -11.77 -10.05 -0.93
CA PRO A 153 -12.42 -10.52 -2.16
C PRO A 153 -11.49 -11.32 -3.06
N GLN A 154 -12.05 -12.34 -3.74
CA GLN A 154 -11.31 -13.30 -4.58
C GLN A 154 -11.54 -13.04 -6.08
N ASN A 155 -11.73 -11.78 -6.48
CA ASN A 155 -12.03 -11.38 -7.87
C ASN A 155 -10.83 -10.84 -8.66
N GLY A 156 -9.63 -11.00 -8.11
CA GLY A 156 -8.36 -10.64 -8.74
C GLY A 156 -7.80 -11.70 -9.67
N PRO A 157 -6.56 -11.50 -10.18
CA PRO A 157 -5.87 -12.52 -10.96
C PRO A 157 -5.61 -13.78 -10.14
N ALA A 158 -5.66 -14.96 -10.76
CA ALA A 158 -5.64 -16.27 -10.07
C ALA A 158 -4.49 -16.45 -9.06
N ARG A 159 -3.31 -15.89 -9.32
CA ARG A 159 -2.16 -15.99 -8.39
C ARG A 159 -2.20 -14.98 -7.24
N PHE A 160 -3.07 -13.98 -7.33
CA PHE A 160 -3.15 -12.85 -6.39
C PHE A 160 -4.52 -12.74 -5.72
N LEU A 161 -5.26 -13.86 -5.68
CA LEU A 161 -6.57 -13.90 -5.01
C LEU A 161 -6.43 -13.53 -3.53
N GLY A 162 -7.24 -12.56 -3.10
CA GLY A 162 -7.23 -12.02 -1.75
C GLY A 162 -6.13 -11.00 -1.44
N THR A 163 -5.18 -10.76 -2.37
CA THR A 163 -4.16 -9.71 -2.24
C THR A 163 -4.27 -8.65 -3.34
N THR A 164 -4.76 -9.03 -4.52
CA THR A 164 -5.16 -8.12 -5.60
C THR A 164 -6.63 -8.34 -5.91
N TYR A 165 -7.45 -7.31 -5.78
CA TYR A 165 -8.91 -7.40 -5.95
C TYR A 165 -9.51 -6.00 -6.16
N TYR A 166 -10.80 -5.93 -6.41
CA TYR A 166 -11.55 -4.67 -6.40
C TYR A 166 -12.84 -4.80 -5.59
N VAL A 167 -13.35 -3.66 -5.16
CA VAL A 167 -14.64 -3.52 -4.48
C VAL A 167 -15.45 -2.46 -5.20
N ASP A 168 -16.71 -2.80 -5.52
CA ASP A 168 -17.66 -1.88 -6.13
C ASP A 168 -18.63 -1.34 -5.09
N PHE A 169 -18.65 -0.04 -4.95
CA PHE A 169 -19.69 0.74 -4.28
C PHE A 169 -20.58 1.42 -5.30
N SER A 170 -21.63 2.13 -4.84
CA SER A 170 -22.58 2.82 -5.73
C SER A 170 -21.86 3.74 -6.73
N HIS A 171 -20.95 4.58 -6.26
CA HIS A 171 -20.28 5.61 -7.06
C HIS A 171 -18.76 5.49 -7.11
N LEU A 172 -18.18 4.46 -6.47
CA LEU A 172 -16.74 4.23 -6.38
C LEU A 172 -16.41 2.79 -6.76
N ARG A 173 -15.34 2.59 -7.54
CA ARG A 173 -14.57 1.35 -7.61
C ARG A 173 -13.23 1.57 -6.93
N LEU A 174 -12.98 0.84 -5.85
CA LEU A 174 -11.69 0.82 -5.17
C LEU A 174 -10.95 -0.46 -5.55
N ILE A 175 -9.73 -0.30 -6.08
CA ILE A 175 -8.88 -1.39 -6.57
C ILE A 175 -7.69 -1.53 -5.63
N ALA A 176 -7.53 -2.69 -5.05
CA ALA A 176 -6.43 -3.07 -4.17
C ALA A 176 -5.41 -3.89 -4.98
N LEU A 177 -4.16 -3.43 -5.04
CA LEU A 177 -3.12 -3.98 -5.91
C LEU A 177 -1.89 -4.40 -5.11
N ASP A 178 -1.67 -5.71 -4.99
CA ASP A 178 -0.45 -6.28 -4.42
C ASP A 178 0.72 -6.08 -5.37
N THR A 179 1.72 -5.32 -4.95
CA THR A 179 2.92 -5.03 -5.72
C THR A 179 4.15 -5.80 -5.23
N ASP A 180 4.06 -6.43 -4.05
CA ASP A 180 5.16 -7.16 -3.45
C ASP A 180 5.20 -8.64 -3.85
N GLY A 181 4.05 -9.22 -4.15
CA GLY A 181 3.94 -10.57 -4.68
C GLY A 181 4.38 -10.76 -6.13
N LEU A 182 4.78 -9.68 -6.83
CA LEU A 182 5.17 -9.71 -8.25
C LEU A 182 6.63 -10.11 -8.41
N HIS A 183 6.88 -11.35 -8.82
CA HIS A 183 8.24 -11.89 -8.94
C HIS A 183 8.67 -12.23 -10.37
N ARG A 184 7.72 -12.48 -11.27
CA ARG A 184 7.94 -12.89 -12.65
C ARG A 184 7.44 -11.82 -13.61
N ILE A 185 8.04 -11.69 -14.76
CA ILE A 185 7.54 -10.81 -15.84
C ILE A 185 6.07 -11.10 -16.16
N SER A 186 5.69 -12.39 -16.15
CA SER A 186 4.30 -12.81 -16.34
C SER A 186 3.34 -12.27 -15.27
N ASP A 187 3.81 -12.10 -14.03
CA ASP A 187 2.98 -11.56 -12.94
C ASP A 187 2.65 -10.09 -13.21
N TYR A 188 3.67 -9.29 -13.53
CA TYR A 188 3.49 -7.88 -13.90
C TYR A 188 2.55 -7.72 -15.10
N THR A 189 2.74 -8.54 -16.14
CA THR A 189 1.90 -8.48 -17.34
C THR A 189 0.45 -8.87 -17.05
N GLN A 190 0.24 -9.96 -16.31
CA GLN A 190 -1.10 -10.44 -15.95
C GLN A 190 -1.86 -9.41 -15.10
N VAL A 191 -1.19 -8.87 -14.08
CA VAL A 191 -1.81 -7.90 -13.17
C VAL A 191 -2.07 -6.57 -13.89
N ALA A 192 -1.15 -6.09 -14.72
CA ALA A 192 -1.35 -4.87 -15.51
C ALA A 192 -2.51 -5.01 -16.50
N PHE A 193 -2.66 -6.17 -17.13
CA PHE A 193 -3.78 -6.42 -18.05
C PHE A 193 -5.12 -6.49 -17.31
N TRP A 194 -5.15 -7.17 -16.17
CA TRP A 194 -6.31 -7.24 -15.31
C TRP A 194 -6.71 -5.85 -14.80
N LEU A 195 -5.75 -5.07 -14.30
CA LEU A 195 -5.97 -3.71 -13.81
C LEU A 195 -6.59 -2.80 -14.89
N LYS A 196 -6.01 -2.82 -16.10
CA LYS A 196 -6.51 -2.02 -17.21
C LYS A 196 -7.95 -2.38 -17.59
N ARG A 197 -8.28 -3.68 -17.59
CA ARG A 197 -9.65 -4.14 -17.82
C ARG A 197 -10.57 -3.70 -16.69
N THR A 198 -10.16 -3.90 -15.44
CA THR A 198 -10.94 -3.54 -14.25
C THR A 198 -11.26 -2.05 -14.20
N LEU A 199 -10.29 -1.19 -14.55
CA LEU A 199 -10.51 0.26 -14.63
C LEU A 199 -11.51 0.63 -15.73
N ARG A 200 -11.40 0.04 -16.91
CA ARG A 200 -12.35 0.30 -18.01
C ARG A 200 -13.77 -0.16 -17.72
N ASP A 201 -13.89 -1.29 -17.03
CA ASP A 201 -15.20 -1.87 -16.67
C ASP A 201 -15.87 -1.13 -15.49
N ALA A 202 -15.23 -0.11 -14.91
CA ALA A 202 -15.80 0.70 -13.82
C ALA A 202 -16.99 1.58 -14.26
N GLY A 203 -17.13 1.83 -15.56
CA GLY A 203 -18.20 2.65 -16.10
C GLY A 203 -18.08 4.12 -15.68
N LYS A 204 -19.14 4.65 -15.05
CA LYS A 204 -19.17 6.04 -14.57
C LYS A 204 -18.76 6.21 -13.11
N LYS A 205 -18.30 5.16 -12.44
CA LYS A 205 -17.84 5.25 -11.05
C LYS A 205 -16.50 6.00 -10.98
N PHE A 206 -16.28 6.71 -9.89
CA PHE A 206 -14.92 7.12 -9.54
C PHE A 206 -14.05 5.89 -9.34
N THR A 207 -12.77 6.03 -9.62
CA THR A 207 -11.81 4.93 -9.52
C THR A 207 -10.63 5.34 -8.65
N ILE A 208 -10.41 4.59 -7.58
CA ILE A 208 -9.24 4.70 -6.71
C ILE A 208 -8.43 3.42 -6.84
N VAL A 209 -7.13 3.54 -7.09
CA VAL A 209 -6.18 2.43 -7.03
C VAL A 209 -5.30 2.59 -5.80
N MET A 210 -5.27 1.58 -4.96
CA MET A 210 -4.36 1.46 -3.82
C MET A 210 -3.24 0.49 -4.17
N MET A 211 -2.00 0.87 -3.99
CA MET A 211 -0.82 0.02 -4.20
C MET A 211 0.27 0.38 -3.20
N HIS A 212 1.06 -0.61 -2.75
CA HIS A 212 2.11 -0.30 -1.79
C HIS A 212 3.30 0.41 -2.47
N HIS A 213 3.94 -0.22 -3.46
CA HIS A 213 5.04 0.43 -4.20
C HIS A 213 4.52 1.47 -5.19
N PRO A 214 5.02 2.72 -5.14
CA PRO A 214 4.57 3.78 -6.04
C PRO A 214 5.00 3.55 -7.49
N VAL A 215 4.15 3.95 -8.43
CA VAL A 215 4.51 4.09 -9.85
C VAL A 215 5.50 5.26 -10.03
N TYR A 216 5.27 6.34 -9.30
CA TYR A 216 6.15 7.51 -9.25
C TYR A 216 6.66 7.67 -7.82
N SER A 217 7.86 7.13 -7.56
CA SER A 217 8.49 7.26 -6.25
C SER A 217 8.73 8.72 -5.88
N THR A 218 8.34 9.09 -4.69
CA THR A 218 8.44 10.44 -4.14
C THR A 218 9.69 10.64 -3.27
N ALA A 219 10.25 9.56 -2.71
CA ALA A 219 11.45 9.63 -1.89
C ALA A 219 12.74 9.73 -2.70
N GLU A 220 13.70 10.52 -2.19
CA GLU A 220 15.03 10.66 -2.80
C GLU A 220 15.71 9.31 -3.02
N GLY A 221 16.38 9.16 -4.16
CA GLY A 221 17.15 7.95 -4.51
C GLY A 221 16.30 6.72 -4.81
N ARG A 222 14.98 6.79 -4.72
CA ARG A 222 14.08 5.66 -4.99
C ARG A 222 13.49 5.72 -6.39
N PHE A 223 13.39 4.55 -7.03
CA PHE A 223 12.73 4.35 -8.31
C PHE A 223 12.40 2.87 -8.49
N ASN A 224 11.19 2.55 -8.88
CA ASN A 224 10.70 1.20 -9.12
C ASN A 224 10.47 0.98 -10.63
N PRO A 225 11.51 0.64 -11.42
CA PRO A 225 11.40 0.60 -12.88
C PRO A 225 10.39 -0.43 -13.38
N PHE A 226 10.28 -1.59 -12.73
CA PHE A 226 9.34 -2.63 -13.13
C PHE A 226 7.90 -2.25 -12.82
N ILE A 227 7.64 -1.61 -11.68
CA ILE A 227 6.32 -1.07 -11.31
C ILE A 227 5.93 0.03 -12.30
N TRP A 228 6.84 0.97 -12.56
CA TRP A 228 6.58 2.03 -13.52
C TRP A 228 6.28 1.47 -14.93
N LEU A 229 7.12 0.57 -15.43
CA LEU A 229 6.95 0.00 -16.77
C LEU A 229 5.63 -0.78 -16.92
N ALA A 230 5.26 -1.54 -15.90
CA ALA A 230 4.05 -2.36 -15.92
C ALA A 230 2.76 -1.52 -15.79
N PHE A 231 2.75 -0.53 -14.90
CA PHE A 231 1.49 0.05 -14.44
C PHE A 231 1.24 1.49 -14.86
N HIS A 232 2.29 2.32 -15.17
CA HIS A 232 2.05 3.74 -15.47
C HIS A 232 1.04 3.94 -16.61
N GLY A 233 1.06 3.06 -17.62
CA GLY A 233 0.12 3.13 -18.75
C GLY A 233 -1.32 2.78 -18.38
N ALA A 234 -1.53 1.86 -17.42
CA ALA A 234 -2.85 1.48 -16.94
C ALA A 234 -3.43 2.55 -16.00
N MET A 235 -2.58 3.19 -15.17
CA MET A 235 -3.01 4.21 -14.22
C MET A 235 -3.64 5.45 -14.87
N ARG A 236 -3.41 5.65 -16.16
CA ARG A 236 -4.09 6.72 -16.93
C ARG A 236 -5.62 6.59 -16.97
N GLU A 237 -6.13 5.44 -16.64
CA GLU A 237 -7.58 5.17 -16.62
C GLU A 237 -8.16 5.40 -15.19
N ALA A 238 -7.31 5.59 -14.18
CA ALA A 238 -7.73 5.86 -12.80
C ALA A 238 -7.93 7.35 -12.55
N ASP A 239 -8.80 7.70 -11.60
CA ASP A 239 -8.94 9.08 -11.13
C ASP A 239 -7.85 9.39 -10.10
N VAL A 240 -7.65 8.48 -9.14
CA VAL A 240 -6.67 8.64 -8.07
C VAL A 240 -5.88 7.35 -7.89
N VAL A 241 -4.58 7.49 -7.63
CA VAL A 241 -3.67 6.40 -7.27
C VAL A 241 -2.98 6.74 -5.96
N PHE A 242 -3.24 5.95 -4.93
CA PHE A 242 -2.55 6.03 -3.65
C PHE A 242 -1.40 5.04 -3.58
N SER A 243 -0.29 5.45 -2.96
CA SER A 243 0.86 4.59 -2.71
C SER A 243 1.50 4.89 -1.35
N GLY A 244 2.06 3.84 -0.72
CA GLY A 244 2.89 3.89 0.47
C GLY A 244 4.38 3.82 0.16
N HIS A 245 5.13 3.06 0.99
CA HIS A 245 6.53 2.67 0.80
C HIS A 245 7.58 3.79 0.89
N ASP A 246 7.30 4.97 0.39
CA ASP A 246 8.23 6.10 0.32
C ASP A 246 8.25 6.94 1.60
N HIS A 247 7.42 6.63 2.58
CA HIS A 247 7.36 7.20 3.93
C HIS A 247 7.38 8.74 3.95
N ASN A 248 6.64 9.35 3.03
CA ASN A 248 6.41 10.78 2.95
C ASN A 248 5.06 11.05 2.28
N TYR A 249 4.61 12.28 2.36
CA TYR A 249 3.45 12.75 1.62
C TYR A 249 3.91 13.54 0.40
N ALA A 250 3.35 13.23 -0.76
CA ALA A 250 3.46 14.07 -1.95
C ALA A 250 2.31 13.83 -2.92
N ARG A 251 1.74 14.90 -3.45
CA ARG A 251 0.70 14.86 -4.48
C ARG A 251 1.19 15.48 -5.77
N HIS A 252 0.90 14.81 -6.89
CA HIS A 252 1.07 15.39 -8.22
C HIS A 252 -0.01 14.90 -9.17
N THR A 253 -0.29 15.70 -10.19
CA THR A 253 -1.28 15.42 -11.21
C THR A 253 -0.60 15.14 -12.54
N GLU A 254 -0.86 13.98 -13.14
CA GLU A 254 -0.34 13.64 -14.45
C GLU A 254 -1.39 13.91 -15.54
N HIS A 255 -1.07 14.87 -16.41
CA HIS A 255 -1.84 15.20 -17.60
C HIS A 255 -1.33 14.41 -18.80
N TYR A 256 -2.15 13.51 -19.34
CA TYR A 256 -1.76 12.69 -20.46
C TYR A 256 -2.16 13.33 -21.79
N LYS A 257 -1.17 13.60 -22.65
CA LYS A 257 -1.46 14.06 -24.02
C LYS A 257 -2.16 12.95 -24.77
N ALA A 258 -3.41 13.15 -25.11
CA ALA A 258 -4.23 12.21 -25.86
C ALA A 258 -3.63 11.99 -27.26
N ARG A 259 -3.01 10.84 -27.51
CA ARG A 259 -2.63 10.43 -28.86
C ARG A 259 -3.56 9.36 -29.42
N PHE A 260 -4.25 8.58 -28.58
CA PHE A 260 -5.15 7.49 -28.98
C PHE A 260 -6.27 7.14 -27.98
N TRP A 261 -6.35 7.76 -26.80
CA TRP A 261 -7.33 7.42 -25.75
C TRP A 261 -7.95 8.69 -25.18
N LYS A 262 -9.28 8.76 -25.19
CA LYS A 262 -10.03 9.94 -24.76
C LYS A 262 -10.32 9.96 -23.25
N LYS A 263 -9.34 9.89 -22.37
CA LYS A 263 -9.53 10.44 -21.03
C LYS A 263 -8.94 11.85 -21.06
N GLU A 264 -9.77 12.87 -20.96
CA GLU A 264 -9.35 14.28 -20.90
C GLU A 264 -8.95 14.67 -19.47
N GLU A 265 -9.45 13.89 -18.47
CA GLU A 265 -9.16 14.14 -17.08
C GLU A 265 -7.83 13.54 -16.66
N PRO A 266 -7.08 14.29 -15.82
CA PRO A 266 -5.80 13.82 -15.30
C PRO A 266 -5.97 12.70 -14.28
N THR A 267 -4.88 12.01 -13.95
CA THR A 267 -4.78 11.10 -12.81
C THR A 267 -4.01 11.77 -11.70
N ILE A 268 -4.54 11.75 -10.49
CA ILE A 268 -3.90 12.28 -9.30
C ILE A 268 -3.15 11.14 -8.60
N PHE A 269 -1.86 11.34 -8.33
CA PHE A 269 -1.02 10.41 -7.58
C PHE A 269 -0.73 10.99 -6.20
N ILE A 270 -0.97 10.21 -5.16
CA ILE A 270 -0.77 10.58 -3.76
C ILE A 270 0.08 9.50 -3.09
N GLY A 271 1.27 9.91 -2.62
CA GLY A 271 2.07 9.14 -1.69
C GLY A 271 1.66 9.47 -0.27
N THR A 272 1.47 8.46 0.59
CA THR A 272 1.03 8.66 1.98
C THR A 272 1.83 7.81 2.96
N ASN A 273 1.89 8.22 4.23
CA ASN A 273 2.61 7.52 5.30
C ASN A 273 2.08 7.90 6.68
N ALA A 274 1.66 6.92 7.45
CA ALA A 274 1.19 7.11 8.82
C ALA A 274 2.23 6.74 9.89
N SER A 275 3.40 6.24 9.49
CA SER A 275 4.45 5.81 10.42
C SER A 275 5.37 6.95 10.84
N THR A 276 6.14 6.68 11.90
CA THR A 276 7.24 7.55 12.33
C THR A 276 8.49 7.47 11.44
N LYS A 277 8.56 6.47 10.55
CA LYS A 277 9.61 6.39 9.52
C LYS A 277 9.40 7.48 8.50
N LYS A 278 10.50 8.07 8.03
CA LYS A 278 10.45 9.20 7.09
C LYS A 278 11.62 9.20 6.14
N TYR A 279 11.34 9.49 4.88
CA TYR A 279 12.36 9.72 3.86
C TYR A 279 12.19 11.12 3.25
N PRO A 280 13.30 11.78 2.87
CA PRO A 280 13.22 13.06 2.18
C PRO A 280 12.40 12.96 0.90
N VAL A 281 11.53 13.95 0.66
CA VAL A 281 10.84 14.09 -0.62
C VAL A 281 11.84 14.57 -1.66
N LYS A 282 11.83 13.96 -2.86
CA LYS A 282 12.60 14.47 -4.01
C LYS A 282 12.24 15.92 -4.31
N GLU A 283 13.21 16.71 -4.64
CA GLU A 283 12.93 17.97 -5.32
C GLU A 283 12.25 17.70 -6.67
N ASN A 284 11.01 18.13 -6.80
CA ASN A 284 10.24 17.98 -8.01
C ASN A 284 9.21 19.13 -8.14
N ASN A 285 9.36 19.92 -9.19
CA ASN A 285 8.44 21.03 -9.48
C ASN A 285 7.04 20.60 -9.93
N LYS A 286 6.81 19.29 -10.08
CA LYS A 286 5.47 18.75 -10.37
C LYS A 286 4.64 18.50 -9.13
N TYR A 287 5.24 18.47 -7.93
CA TYR A 287 4.46 18.30 -6.72
C TYR A 287 3.65 19.54 -6.42
N GLU A 288 2.34 19.38 -6.32
CA GLU A 288 1.39 20.44 -5.98
C GLU A 288 1.34 20.63 -4.47
N SER A 289 1.58 19.53 -3.71
CA SER A 289 1.72 19.52 -2.27
C SER A 289 2.70 18.43 -1.86
N SER A 290 3.52 18.67 -0.84
CA SER A 290 4.41 17.66 -0.28
C SER A 290 4.79 17.97 1.15
N LEU A 291 4.98 16.90 1.96
CA LEU A 291 5.38 16.99 3.36
C LEU A 291 6.32 15.85 3.71
N SER A 292 7.49 16.19 4.23
CA SER A 292 8.45 15.23 4.77
C SER A 292 8.43 15.26 6.29
N GLY A 293 8.49 14.07 6.88
CA GLY A 293 8.74 13.95 8.31
C GLY A 293 7.53 14.01 9.22
N GLU A 294 6.34 14.18 8.69
CA GLU A 294 5.10 14.13 9.45
C GLU A 294 4.23 12.96 8.97
N PRO A 295 3.64 12.19 9.87
CA PRO A 295 2.68 11.16 9.49
C PRO A 295 1.35 11.79 9.10
N VAL A 296 0.72 11.20 8.07
CA VAL A 296 -0.54 11.67 7.52
C VAL A 296 -1.53 10.52 7.33
N TYR A 297 -2.79 10.85 7.16
CA TYR A 297 -3.84 9.95 6.71
C TYR A 297 -4.84 10.73 5.87
N GLU A 298 -5.62 10.05 5.07
CA GLU A 298 -6.63 10.67 4.21
C GLU A 298 -8.04 10.33 4.71
N TYR A 299 -8.91 11.34 4.73
CA TYR A 299 -10.36 11.18 4.80
C TYR A 299 -10.93 11.36 3.41
N ILE A 300 -11.70 10.39 2.96
CA ILE A 300 -12.25 10.35 1.60
C ILE A 300 -13.77 10.34 1.67
N LEU A 301 -14.38 11.26 0.92
CA LEU A 301 -15.84 11.40 0.81
C LEU A 301 -16.24 11.27 -0.67
N VAL A 302 -17.11 10.32 -0.95
CA VAL A 302 -17.63 10.04 -2.30
C VAL A 302 -19.13 10.30 -2.34
N THR A 303 -19.56 11.09 -3.31
CA THR A 303 -20.96 11.33 -3.64
C THR A 303 -21.25 10.89 -5.10
N PRO A 304 -22.46 11.00 -5.61
CA PRO A 304 -22.74 10.72 -7.02
C PRO A 304 -21.93 11.56 -8.02
N THR A 305 -21.52 12.76 -7.61
CA THR A 305 -20.88 13.76 -8.49
C THR A 305 -19.52 14.23 -8.02
N THR A 306 -19.10 13.94 -6.80
CA THR A 306 -17.82 14.40 -6.25
C THR A 306 -17.03 13.29 -5.58
N LEU A 307 -15.71 13.35 -5.70
CA LEU A 307 -14.75 12.61 -4.90
C LEU A 307 -13.85 13.63 -4.22
N ASN A 308 -13.98 13.75 -2.89
CA ASN A 308 -13.18 14.64 -2.06
C ASN A 308 -12.17 13.85 -1.26
N ILE A 309 -10.94 14.34 -1.21
CA ILE A 309 -9.81 13.74 -0.49
C ILE A 309 -9.18 14.82 0.35
N SER A 310 -9.31 14.72 1.66
CA SER A 310 -8.67 15.63 2.62
C SER A 310 -7.55 14.88 3.33
N THR A 311 -6.32 15.36 3.20
CA THR A 311 -5.15 14.82 3.87
C THR A 311 -4.92 15.55 5.18
N TYR A 312 -4.81 14.80 6.26
CA TYR A 312 -4.65 15.33 7.61
C TYR A 312 -3.28 14.98 8.18
N ASN A 313 -2.67 15.90 8.91
CA ASN A 313 -1.59 15.55 9.82
C ASN A 313 -2.14 14.66 10.93
N LEU A 314 -1.52 13.51 11.15
CA LEU A 314 -2.01 12.50 12.11
C LEU A 314 -2.00 13.01 13.54
N HIS A 315 -1.01 13.81 13.91
CA HIS A 315 -0.84 14.31 15.28
C HIS A 315 -1.68 15.55 15.56
N SER A 316 -1.55 16.58 14.71
CA SER A 316 -2.27 17.85 14.92
C SER A 316 -3.74 17.78 14.51
N GLY A 317 -4.09 16.91 13.56
CA GLY A 317 -5.40 16.85 12.95
C GLY A 317 -5.71 18.01 12.02
N GLU A 318 -4.70 18.78 11.63
CA GLU A 318 -4.85 19.85 10.64
C GLU A 318 -4.89 19.30 9.22
N ILE A 319 -5.71 19.88 8.37
CA ILE A 319 -5.72 19.58 6.94
C ILE A 319 -4.47 20.19 6.32
N ILE A 320 -3.68 19.36 5.66
CA ILE A 320 -2.46 19.79 4.95
C ILE A 320 -2.66 19.88 3.44
N ASP A 321 -3.65 19.17 2.91
CA ASP A 321 -4.00 19.20 1.50
C ASP A 321 -5.46 18.79 1.29
N ASP A 322 -6.08 19.29 0.25
CA ASP A 322 -7.47 18.99 -0.09
C ASP A 322 -7.65 18.93 -1.60
N VAL A 323 -8.37 17.93 -2.07
CA VAL A 323 -8.57 17.65 -3.50
C VAL A 323 -10.03 17.32 -3.76
N GLU A 324 -10.63 17.97 -4.75
CA GLU A 324 -11.97 17.66 -5.24
C GLU A 324 -11.92 17.27 -6.71
N ILE A 325 -12.56 16.16 -7.04
CA ILE A 325 -12.82 15.72 -8.41
C ILE A 325 -14.33 15.75 -8.63
N VAL A 326 -14.78 16.50 -9.64
CA VAL A 326 -16.20 16.68 -9.97
C VAL A 326 -16.52 16.00 -11.30
N ARG A 327 -17.68 15.34 -11.42
CA ARG A 327 -18.20 14.70 -12.64
C ARG A 327 -19.61 15.16 -13.00
#